data_3c9575b748f7fed014a9699caa6fa7dd
#
_entry.id   3c9575b748f7fed014a9699caa6fa7dd
#
_cell.length_a   1.000
_cell.length_b   1.000
_cell.length_c   1.000
_cell.angle_alpha   90.00
_cell.angle_beta   90.00
_cell.angle_gamma   90.00
#
_symmetry.space_group_name_H-M   'P 1'
#
loop_
_entity.id
_entity.type
_entity.pdbx_description
1 polymer ?
#
loop_
_entity_poly.entity_id
_entity_poly.type
_entity_poly.pdbx_seq_one_letter_code
_entity_poly.pdbx_strand_id
1 'polypeptide(L)'
;MLYLSNMLGNPVYDSTGEKLGVVSDLAISTGEMFPRITSLAFKGPGRTPFMISWRKYVDSFSEDEVRLNTESYNIRFSYLQPDEVLLARDLLDQQIVDTQGLKLVRVNDLKLSPSGTQLRLLGAEVGVRGILRGLHPLLEKAVVGAAKLFGKKIDEKIIAWNYMDLLDRDLSKVQLSVTHRRLNEMHPADVADILEQLDPKQRAEVFKHLDDARSAEVIAELEDEYQAETLDDLGDREASGLLGQMDPDDAADIIRDLPYEKAETLLRLMGVEDAAEIRSLLGYKDDTAGGMMTTQFVAMKETDTVLDTVEVLRALDEDFP
;
A
#
# COMPACT_ATOMS: atom_id res chain seq x y z
N MET A 1 0.61 -8.40 25.97
CA MET A 1 0.74 -8.01 24.55
C MET A 1 0.72 -6.51 24.52
N LEU A 2 1.68 -5.88 23.89
CA LEU A 2 1.87 -4.44 23.93
C LEU A 2 1.32 -3.81 22.64
N TYR A 3 0.67 -2.68 22.77
CA TYR A 3 0.17 -1.87 21.65
C TYR A 3 0.74 -0.46 21.73
N LEU A 4 0.84 0.21 20.57
CA LEU A 4 1.36 1.57 20.53
C LEU A 4 0.54 2.51 21.42
N SER A 5 -0.79 2.42 21.35
CA SER A 5 -1.72 3.22 22.19
C SER A 5 -1.48 3.05 23.69
N ASN A 6 -0.99 1.90 24.16
CA ASN A 6 -0.63 1.68 25.57
C ASN A 6 0.67 2.38 25.97
N MET A 7 1.55 2.68 25.00
CA MET A 7 2.84 3.34 25.26
C MET A 7 2.76 4.86 25.14
N LEU A 8 1.91 5.36 24.26
CA LEU A 8 1.73 6.80 24.05
C LEU A 8 1.26 7.49 25.34
N GLY A 9 1.93 8.58 25.71
CA GLY A 9 1.62 9.33 26.93
C GLY A 9 2.31 8.81 28.20
N ASN A 10 2.94 7.64 28.16
CA ASN A 10 3.64 7.07 29.30
C ASN A 10 4.85 7.91 29.72
N PRO A 11 5.13 8.01 31.02
CA PRO A 11 6.30 8.73 31.50
C PRO A 11 7.62 8.07 31.07
N VAL A 12 8.59 8.90 30.72
CA VAL A 12 9.96 8.51 30.45
C VAL A 12 10.82 8.96 31.64
N TYR A 13 11.50 8.00 32.26
CA TYR A 13 12.40 8.25 33.40
C TYR A 13 13.84 7.99 33.00
N ASP A 14 14.75 8.75 33.56
CA ASP A 14 16.18 8.50 33.48
C ASP A 14 16.63 7.41 34.49
N SER A 15 17.95 7.11 34.53
CA SER A 15 18.50 6.09 35.40
C SER A 15 18.42 6.48 36.91
N THR A 16 18.22 7.74 37.24
CA THR A 16 18.02 8.22 38.61
C THR A 16 16.57 8.21 39.06
N GLY A 17 15.64 7.97 38.13
CA GLY A 17 14.21 8.05 38.38
C GLY A 17 13.62 9.46 38.17
N GLU A 18 14.39 10.40 37.61
CA GLU A 18 13.89 11.70 37.23
C GLU A 18 13.00 11.58 36.00
N LYS A 19 11.79 12.19 36.01
CA LYS A 19 10.87 12.21 34.89
C LYS A 19 11.31 13.21 33.83
N LEU A 20 11.70 12.71 32.65
CA LEU A 20 12.17 13.52 31.53
C LEU A 20 11.02 14.04 30.65
N GLY A 21 9.93 13.32 30.59
CA GLY A 21 8.81 13.67 29.74
C GLY A 21 7.79 12.54 29.59
N VAL A 22 7.05 12.55 28.45
CA VAL A 22 6.09 11.52 28.11
C VAL A 22 6.31 11.04 26.67
N VAL A 23 6.16 9.74 26.44
CA VAL A 23 6.26 9.13 25.10
C VAL A 23 5.30 9.83 24.13
N SER A 24 5.79 10.28 23.01
CA SER A 24 4.98 10.92 21.96
C SER A 24 4.93 10.10 20.69
N ASP A 25 5.96 9.30 20.38
CA ASP A 25 6.03 8.43 19.21
C ASP A 25 7.17 7.41 19.33
N LEU A 26 7.16 6.42 18.45
CA LEU A 26 8.24 5.46 18.25
C LEU A 26 8.61 5.43 16.77
N ALA A 27 9.91 5.32 16.45
CA ALA A 27 10.35 5.17 15.07
C ALA A 27 10.77 3.73 14.77
N ILE A 28 10.54 3.31 13.54
CA ILE A 28 11.02 2.04 12.96
C ILE A 28 11.83 2.32 11.69
N SER A 29 12.75 1.42 11.33
CA SER A 29 13.33 1.36 9.97
C SER A 29 12.54 0.38 9.13
N THR A 30 12.15 0.76 7.91
CA THR A 30 11.18 0.03 7.07
C THR A 30 11.74 -1.22 6.40
N GLY A 31 13.03 -1.47 6.43
CA GLY A 31 13.70 -2.54 5.66
C GLY A 31 13.61 -3.97 6.21
N GLU A 32 12.96 -4.20 7.37
CA GLU A 32 12.85 -5.53 8.00
C GLU A 32 11.42 -6.07 7.93
N MET A 33 11.26 -7.41 7.82
CA MET A 33 9.95 -8.08 7.83
C MET A 33 9.15 -7.79 9.13
N PHE A 34 9.83 -7.72 10.27
CA PHE A 34 9.30 -7.24 11.56
C PHE A 34 10.23 -6.16 12.10
N PRO A 35 9.99 -4.90 11.70
CA PRO A 35 10.93 -3.83 11.98
C PRO A 35 11.12 -3.61 13.48
N ARG A 36 12.36 -3.32 13.84
CA ARG A 36 12.70 -2.96 15.21
C ARG A 36 12.41 -1.48 15.47
N ILE A 37 12.02 -1.18 16.71
CA ILE A 37 12.00 0.20 17.16
C ILE A 37 13.44 0.70 17.20
N THR A 38 13.72 1.77 16.46
CA THR A 38 15.04 2.39 16.33
C THR A 38 15.18 3.60 17.23
N SER A 39 14.11 4.37 17.40
CA SER A 39 14.12 5.63 18.15
C SER A 39 12.88 5.79 19.02
N LEU A 40 13.06 6.43 20.18
CA LEU A 40 12.01 6.88 21.09
C LEU A 40 11.85 8.39 20.95
N ALA A 41 10.67 8.84 20.59
CA ALA A 41 10.28 10.24 20.64
C ALA A 41 9.47 10.52 21.93
N PHE A 42 9.79 11.57 22.63
CA PHE A 42 9.07 11.99 23.84
C PHE A 42 8.99 13.53 23.94
N LYS A 43 7.98 14.01 24.65
CA LYS A 43 7.78 15.44 24.94
C LYS A 43 8.22 15.71 26.35
N GLY A 44 9.27 16.52 26.48
CA GLY A 44 9.79 17.01 27.77
C GLY A 44 9.05 18.23 28.31
N PRO A 45 9.62 18.94 29.27
CA PRO A 45 9.06 20.16 29.83
C PRO A 45 8.74 21.19 28.75
N GLY A 46 7.62 21.89 28.90
CA GLY A 46 7.13 22.83 27.88
C GLY A 46 6.66 22.21 26.57
N ARG A 47 6.44 20.89 26.54
CA ARG A 47 6.08 20.09 25.33
C ARG A 47 7.16 20.09 24.24
N THR A 48 8.41 20.37 24.60
CA THR A 48 9.53 20.31 23.67
C THR A 48 9.74 18.88 23.18
N PRO A 49 9.75 18.63 21.85
CA PRO A 49 9.96 17.29 21.32
C PRO A 49 11.44 16.90 21.39
N PHE A 50 11.70 15.69 21.84
CA PHE A 50 13.01 15.07 21.86
C PHE A 50 12.93 13.70 21.20
N MET A 51 14.03 13.29 20.55
CA MET A 51 14.19 11.94 20.00
C MET A 51 15.54 11.38 20.43
N ILE A 52 15.56 10.09 20.80
CA ILE A 52 16.76 9.38 21.23
C ILE A 52 16.78 7.97 20.62
N SER A 53 17.98 7.42 20.46
CA SER A 53 18.13 6.04 20.00
C SER A 53 17.60 5.05 21.04
N TRP A 54 16.64 4.20 20.61
CA TRP A 54 16.07 3.16 21.46
C TRP A 54 17.15 2.22 22.00
N ARG A 55 17.93 1.63 21.09
CA ARG A 55 18.96 0.63 21.42
C ARG A 55 20.00 1.14 22.40
N LYS A 56 20.32 2.45 22.32
CA LYS A 56 21.40 3.04 23.13
C LYS A 56 20.94 3.42 24.53
N TYR A 57 19.71 3.88 24.68
CA TYR A 57 19.28 4.54 25.90
C TYR A 57 18.12 3.83 26.62
N VAL A 58 17.29 3.01 25.98
CA VAL A 58 16.20 2.34 26.67
C VAL A 58 16.72 1.08 27.37
N ASP A 59 16.53 1.05 28.69
CA ASP A 59 16.86 -0.07 29.56
C ASP A 59 15.67 -1.02 29.73
N SER A 60 14.52 -0.46 30.07
CA SER A 60 13.29 -1.22 30.25
C SER A 60 12.05 -0.42 29.84
N PHE A 61 10.98 -1.12 29.51
CA PHE A 61 9.70 -0.53 29.11
C PHE A 61 8.53 -1.43 29.52
N SER A 62 7.40 -0.83 29.75
CA SER A 62 6.16 -1.51 30.10
C SER A 62 4.94 -0.79 29.48
N GLU A 63 3.73 -1.22 29.83
CA GLU A 63 2.48 -0.51 29.51
C GLU A 63 2.34 0.81 30.30
N ASP A 64 3.16 1.06 31.31
CA ASP A 64 3.02 2.17 32.23
C ASP A 64 4.18 3.18 32.18
N GLU A 65 5.38 2.75 31.79
CA GLU A 65 6.57 3.60 31.81
C GLU A 65 7.68 3.12 30.87
N VAL A 66 8.59 4.02 30.54
CA VAL A 66 9.86 3.76 29.86
C VAL A 66 10.99 4.26 30.72
N ARG A 67 12.02 3.43 30.97
CA ARG A 67 13.21 3.77 31.72
C ARG A 67 14.45 3.76 30.85
N LEU A 68 15.28 4.78 31.03
CA LEU A 68 16.56 4.91 30.36
C LEU A 68 17.71 4.42 31.25
N ASN A 69 18.79 3.95 30.62
CA ASN A 69 19.99 3.44 31.26
C ASN A 69 21.01 4.55 31.64
N THR A 70 20.67 5.81 31.46
CA THR A 70 21.57 6.95 31.65
C THR A 70 20.83 8.13 32.25
N GLU A 71 21.60 9.05 32.85
CA GLU A 71 21.12 10.29 33.42
C GLU A 71 20.86 11.33 32.33
N SER A 72 19.94 12.27 32.59
CA SER A 72 19.41 13.24 31.61
C SER A 72 20.51 14.05 30.88
N TYR A 73 21.57 14.46 31.57
CA TYR A 73 22.67 15.26 31.02
C TYR A 73 23.62 14.48 30.09
N ASN A 74 23.57 13.14 30.11
CA ASN A 74 24.37 12.29 29.24
C ASN A 74 23.64 11.88 27.95
N ILE A 75 22.37 12.29 27.78
CA ILE A 75 21.55 11.94 26.62
C ILE A 75 22.00 12.77 25.42
N ARG A 76 22.28 12.09 24.30
CA ARG A 76 22.48 12.74 23.00
C ARG A 76 21.21 12.53 22.17
N PHE A 77 20.62 13.63 21.76
CA PHE A 77 19.43 13.60 20.90
C PHE A 77 19.79 13.15 19.49
N SER A 78 18.85 12.49 18.85
CA SER A 78 18.93 12.08 17.46
C SER A 78 17.83 12.75 16.64
N TYR A 79 17.91 12.61 15.33
CA TYR A 79 16.90 13.07 14.39
C TYR A 79 16.39 11.85 13.60
N LEU A 80 15.17 11.94 13.11
CA LEU A 80 14.58 10.92 12.24
C LEU A 80 15.48 10.71 11.02
N GLN A 81 15.86 9.46 10.76
CA GLN A 81 16.67 9.11 9.59
C GLN A 81 15.77 8.99 8.35
N PRO A 82 16.32 9.09 7.13
CA PRO A 82 15.53 9.01 5.91
C PRO A 82 14.76 7.70 5.71
N ASP A 83 15.25 6.60 6.29
CA ASP A 83 14.65 5.27 6.27
C ASP A 83 13.76 4.96 7.49
N GLU A 84 13.59 5.94 8.38
CA GLU A 84 12.76 5.78 9.58
C GLU A 84 11.36 6.39 9.40
N VAL A 85 10.36 5.70 9.94
CA VAL A 85 8.95 6.09 9.96
C VAL A 85 8.47 6.17 11.41
N LEU A 86 7.72 7.21 11.73
CA LEU A 86 7.11 7.42 13.05
C LEU A 86 5.75 6.70 13.12
N LEU A 87 5.59 5.80 14.07
CA LEU A 87 4.42 4.93 14.17
C LEU A 87 3.11 5.70 14.40
N ALA A 88 3.11 6.66 15.32
CA ALA A 88 1.90 7.42 15.64
C ALA A 88 1.60 8.49 14.59
N ARG A 89 2.61 9.19 14.07
CA ARG A 89 2.41 10.26 13.10
C ARG A 89 2.07 9.74 11.72
N ASP A 90 2.80 8.69 11.29
CA ASP A 90 2.81 8.28 9.88
C ASP A 90 1.95 7.03 9.61
N LEU A 91 1.61 6.23 10.63
CA LEU A 91 0.87 4.98 10.46
C LEU A 91 -0.48 4.97 11.20
N LEU A 92 -0.54 5.50 12.43
CA LEU A 92 -1.78 5.46 13.20
C LEU A 92 -2.84 6.33 12.52
N ASP A 93 -4.07 5.81 12.45
CA ASP A 93 -5.20 6.45 11.76
C ASP A 93 -5.07 6.60 10.23
N GLN A 94 -3.98 6.12 9.62
CA GLN A 94 -3.80 6.12 8.17
C GLN A 94 -4.54 4.96 7.51
N GLN A 95 -4.85 5.13 6.22
CA GLN A 95 -5.33 4.04 5.38
C GLN A 95 -4.14 3.27 4.81
N ILE A 96 -4.27 1.95 4.82
CA ILE A 96 -3.29 1.01 4.28
C ILE A 96 -3.99 0.00 3.37
N VAL A 97 -3.26 -0.54 2.42
CA VAL A 97 -3.72 -1.67 1.62
C VAL A 97 -3.39 -2.95 2.36
N ASP A 98 -4.40 -3.77 2.61
CA ASP A 98 -4.25 -5.16 3.05
C ASP A 98 -4.02 -6.04 1.83
N THR A 99 -2.77 -6.33 1.50
CA THR A 99 -2.39 -7.13 0.32
C THR A 99 -2.82 -8.60 0.39
N GLN A 100 -3.26 -9.10 1.55
CA GLN A 100 -3.87 -10.43 1.66
C GLN A 100 -5.38 -10.41 1.50
N GLY A 101 -6.04 -9.37 2.02
CA GLY A 101 -7.48 -9.23 1.98
C GLY A 101 -7.97 -8.33 0.84
N LEU A 102 -7.05 -7.85 -0.01
CA LEU A 102 -7.31 -7.01 -1.19
C LEU A 102 -8.31 -5.88 -0.87
N LYS A 103 -7.99 -5.08 0.16
CA LYS A 103 -8.87 -4.00 0.59
C LYS A 103 -8.15 -2.91 1.36
N LEU A 104 -8.74 -1.74 1.29
CA LEU A 104 -8.37 -0.60 2.10
C LEU A 104 -8.89 -0.75 3.52
N VAL A 105 -8.00 -0.53 4.47
CA VAL A 105 -8.33 -0.58 5.89
C VAL A 105 -7.63 0.54 6.64
N ARG A 106 -8.27 1.04 7.71
CA ARG A 106 -7.68 2.04 8.59
C ARG A 106 -6.89 1.38 9.71
N VAL A 107 -5.70 1.88 9.97
CA VAL A 107 -4.89 1.48 11.12
C VAL A 107 -5.47 2.09 12.38
N ASN A 108 -6.06 1.25 13.22
CA ASN A 108 -6.68 1.69 14.47
C ASN A 108 -5.72 1.60 15.66
N ASP A 109 -4.73 0.71 15.59
CA ASP A 109 -3.63 0.57 16.56
C ASP A 109 -2.49 -0.24 15.94
N LEU A 110 -1.33 -0.25 16.59
CA LEU A 110 -0.16 -0.99 16.13
C LEU A 110 0.28 -1.99 17.20
N LYS A 111 0.40 -3.26 16.82
CA LYS A 111 0.80 -4.34 17.71
C LYS A 111 2.30 -4.47 17.77
N LEU A 112 2.83 -4.43 18.99
CA LEU A 112 4.25 -4.48 19.28
C LEU A 112 4.60 -5.78 20.01
N SER A 113 5.77 -6.31 19.76
CA SER A 113 6.31 -7.50 20.44
C SER A 113 7.62 -7.19 21.14
N PRO A 114 7.67 -7.37 22.47
CA PRO A 114 8.93 -7.26 23.19
C PRO A 114 9.80 -8.48 22.94
N SER A 115 11.11 -8.26 22.81
CA SER A 115 12.15 -9.29 22.72
C SER A 115 13.39 -8.82 23.50
N GLY A 116 13.43 -9.13 24.80
CA GLY A 116 14.40 -8.55 25.73
C GLY A 116 14.20 -7.02 25.85
N THR A 117 15.26 -6.27 25.66
CA THR A 117 15.23 -4.79 25.61
C THR A 117 14.80 -4.23 24.24
N GLN A 118 14.60 -5.09 23.27
CA GLN A 118 14.18 -4.72 21.92
C GLN A 118 12.65 -4.77 21.80
N LEU A 119 12.11 -3.89 20.99
CA LEU A 119 10.69 -3.86 20.66
C LEU A 119 10.54 -3.91 19.13
N ARG A 120 9.61 -4.72 18.64
CA ARG A 120 9.37 -4.92 17.20
C ARG A 120 7.92 -4.65 16.85
N LEU A 121 7.69 -4.08 15.68
CA LEU A 121 6.36 -3.95 15.09
C LEU A 121 5.95 -5.30 14.46
N LEU A 122 4.81 -5.84 14.88
CA LEU A 122 4.23 -7.06 14.32
C LEU A 122 3.24 -6.78 13.19
N GLY A 123 2.43 -5.73 13.34
CA GLY A 123 1.39 -5.40 12.38
C GLY A 123 0.41 -4.36 12.90
N ALA A 124 -0.58 -4.04 12.06
CA ALA A 124 -1.65 -3.10 12.37
C ALA A 124 -2.90 -3.80 12.84
N GLU A 125 -3.54 -3.29 13.86
CA GLU A 125 -4.90 -3.64 14.21
C GLU A 125 -5.89 -2.75 13.46
N VAL A 126 -6.73 -3.37 12.66
CA VAL A 126 -7.74 -2.72 11.80
C VAL A 126 -9.17 -3.01 12.28
N GLY A 127 -9.32 -3.69 13.43
CA GLY A 127 -10.58 -4.08 14.03
C GLY A 127 -11.12 -3.04 15.03
N VAL A 128 -12.35 -3.28 15.49
CA VAL A 128 -13.05 -2.42 16.45
C VAL A 128 -12.30 -2.31 17.80
N ARG A 129 -11.52 -3.32 18.18
CA ARG A 129 -10.77 -3.32 19.44
C ARG A 129 -9.71 -2.23 19.49
N GLY A 130 -9.01 -1.99 18.36
CA GLY A 130 -8.03 -0.89 18.25
C GLY A 130 -8.68 0.47 18.46
N ILE A 131 -9.85 0.71 17.87
CA ILE A 131 -10.60 1.96 18.07
C ILE A 131 -10.96 2.15 19.56
N LEU A 132 -11.49 1.11 20.22
CA LEU A 132 -11.87 1.18 21.63
C LEU A 132 -10.65 1.45 22.53
N ARG A 133 -9.50 0.85 22.24
CA ARG A 133 -8.25 1.03 22.98
C ARG A 133 -7.69 2.44 22.78
N GLY A 134 -7.72 2.96 21.56
CA GLY A 134 -7.28 4.31 21.23
C GLY A 134 -8.12 5.40 21.93
N LEU A 135 -9.42 5.12 22.20
CA LEU A 135 -10.27 6.02 23.00
C LEU A 135 -9.93 5.94 24.49
N HIS A 136 -9.91 4.76 25.06
CA HIS A 136 -9.51 4.52 26.45
C HIS A 136 -9.31 3.01 26.71
N PRO A 137 -8.20 2.55 27.32
CA PRO A 137 -7.92 1.13 27.56
C PRO A 137 -8.99 0.42 28.40
N LEU A 138 -9.66 1.12 29.32
CA LEU A 138 -10.76 0.57 30.12
C LEU A 138 -12.03 0.34 29.27
N LEU A 139 -12.25 1.12 28.22
CA LEU A 139 -13.39 0.92 27.32
C LEU A 139 -13.28 -0.38 26.53
N GLU A 140 -12.09 -0.71 26.04
CA GLU A 140 -11.84 -2.00 25.38
C GLU A 140 -12.18 -3.15 26.34
N LYS A 141 -11.62 -3.13 27.56
CA LYS A 141 -11.86 -4.18 28.57
C LYS A 141 -13.35 -4.30 28.94
N ALA A 142 -14.05 -3.19 29.10
CA ALA A 142 -15.47 -3.16 29.43
C ALA A 142 -16.35 -3.71 28.30
N VAL A 143 -16.13 -3.26 27.06
CA VAL A 143 -16.90 -3.68 25.87
C VAL A 143 -16.63 -5.13 25.53
N VAL A 144 -15.37 -5.57 25.53
CA VAL A 144 -15.02 -6.98 25.29
C VAL A 144 -15.57 -7.88 26.39
N GLY A 145 -15.52 -7.45 27.65
CA GLY A 145 -16.11 -8.17 28.78
C GLY A 145 -17.65 -8.29 28.70
N ALA A 146 -18.33 -7.20 28.33
CA ALA A 146 -19.76 -7.21 28.11
C ALA A 146 -20.16 -8.11 26.92
N ALA A 147 -19.46 -8.00 25.78
CA ALA A 147 -19.71 -8.86 24.62
C ALA A 147 -19.57 -10.34 24.94
N LYS A 148 -18.58 -10.71 25.76
CA LYS A 148 -18.34 -12.08 26.23
C LYS A 148 -19.50 -12.60 27.10
N LEU A 149 -20.10 -11.74 27.91
CA LEU A 149 -21.30 -12.06 28.72
C LEU A 149 -22.51 -12.38 27.82
N PHE A 150 -22.61 -11.75 26.65
CA PHE A 150 -23.67 -12.02 25.66
C PHE A 150 -23.28 -13.09 24.61
N GLY A 151 -22.24 -13.88 24.87
CA GLY A 151 -21.79 -14.96 23.98
C GLY A 151 -21.16 -14.48 22.67
N LYS A 152 -20.88 -13.18 22.50
CA LYS A 152 -20.21 -12.62 21.32
C LYS A 152 -18.73 -12.48 21.58
N LYS A 153 -17.91 -12.97 20.63
CA LYS A 153 -16.46 -12.71 20.60
C LYS A 153 -16.19 -11.51 19.70
N ILE A 154 -15.44 -10.55 20.20
CA ILE A 154 -14.85 -9.50 19.38
C ILE A 154 -13.40 -9.91 19.17
N ASP A 155 -13.10 -10.43 17.98
CA ASP A 155 -11.76 -10.89 17.65
C ASP A 155 -10.85 -9.71 17.28
N GLU A 156 -9.55 -9.86 17.55
CA GLU A 156 -8.52 -8.95 17.06
C GLU A 156 -8.36 -9.18 15.55
N LYS A 157 -8.37 -8.11 14.77
CA LYS A 157 -8.09 -8.17 13.35
C LYS A 157 -6.75 -7.49 13.09
N ILE A 158 -5.71 -8.30 12.99
CA ILE A 158 -4.33 -7.84 12.81
C ILE A 158 -3.87 -8.21 11.41
N ILE A 159 -3.37 -7.22 10.70
CA ILE A 159 -2.65 -7.38 9.45
C ILE A 159 -1.16 -7.32 9.80
N ALA A 160 -0.42 -8.36 9.47
CA ALA A 160 1.01 -8.39 9.74
C ALA A 160 1.73 -7.35 8.87
N TRP A 161 2.79 -6.75 9.41
CA TRP A 161 3.54 -5.67 8.76
C TRP A 161 3.93 -5.95 7.31
N ASN A 162 4.33 -7.18 7.02
CA ASN A 162 4.74 -7.61 5.68
C ASN A 162 3.60 -7.73 4.65
N TYR A 163 2.34 -7.53 5.06
CA TYR A 163 1.16 -7.50 4.19
C TYR A 163 0.48 -6.12 4.18
N MET A 164 1.19 -5.10 4.63
CA MET A 164 0.70 -3.74 4.67
C MET A 164 1.44 -2.89 3.64
N ASP A 165 0.70 -2.26 2.75
CA ASP A 165 1.19 -1.19 1.91
C ASP A 165 0.61 0.15 2.35
N LEU A 166 1.50 1.14 2.47
CA LEU A 166 1.15 2.48 2.92
C LEU A 166 0.74 3.32 1.72
N LEU A 167 -0.50 3.78 1.73
CA LEU A 167 -0.96 4.82 0.81
C LEU A 167 -0.55 6.18 1.34
N ASP A 168 0.40 6.78 0.68
CA ASP A 168 1.06 7.97 1.19
C ASP A 168 0.40 9.29 0.79
N ARG A 169 0.36 10.20 1.75
CA ARG A 169 0.08 11.62 1.51
C ARG A 169 1.33 12.50 1.38
N ASP A 170 2.50 12.08 1.85
CA ASP A 170 3.70 12.95 1.90
C ASP A 170 5.05 12.22 2.02
N LEU A 171 5.11 10.90 1.87
CA LEU A 171 6.36 10.14 1.93
C LEU A 171 7.17 10.18 0.62
N SER A 172 6.96 11.17 -0.22
CA SER A 172 7.74 11.41 -1.45
C SER A 172 9.26 11.58 -1.21
N LYS A 173 9.72 11.43 0.04
CA LYS A 173 11.14 11.49 0.43
C LYS A 173 11.69 10.22 1.10
N VAL A 174 10.85 9.32 1.58
CA VAL A 174 11.30 7.99 2.03
C VAL A 174 11.03 7.05 0.87
N GLN A 175 12.08 6.57 0.23
CA GLN A 175 11.97 5.67 -0.91
C GLN A 175 11.12 4.46 -0.53
N LEU A 176 9.90 4.44 -0.97
CA LEU A 176 8.94 3.35 -0.96
C LEU A 176 9.38 2.18 -1.87
N SER A 177 10.69 1.94 -1.99
CA SER A 177 11.26 0.90 -2.85
C SER A 177 10.75 -0.52 -2.56
N VAL A 178 10.14 -0.74 -1.39
CA VAL A 178 9.57 -2.04 -1.02
C VAL A 178 8.09 -2.14 -1.40
N THR A 179 7.35 -1.04 -1.31
CA THR A 179 5.91 -0.99 -1.57
C THR A 179 5.61 -1.08 -3.07
N HIS A 180 6.32 -0.29 -3.90
CA HIS A 180 6.16 -0.32 -5.36
C HIS A 180 6.50 -1.66 -5.98
N ARG A 181 7.56 -2.32 -5.47
CA ARG A 181 7.95 -3.64 -5.95
C ARG A 181 6.85 -4.69 -5.73
N ARG A 182 6.07 -4.60 -4.66
CA ARG A 182 4.98 -5.54 -4.39
C ARG A 182 3.76 -5.31 -5.27
N LEU A 183 3.37 -4.07 -5.51
CA LEU A 183 2.28 -3.76 -6.44
C LEU A 183 2.60 -4.28 -7.85
N ASN A 184 3.85 -4.14 -8.29
CA ASN A 184 4.30 -4.68 -9.58
C ASN A 184 4.41 -6.22 -9.60
N GLU A 185 4.47 -6.89 -8.44
CA GLU A 185 4.50 -8.35 -8.31
C GLU A 185 3.08 -8.96 -8.11
N MET A 186 2.05 -8.14 -7.85
CA MET A 186 0.65 -8.60 -7.69
C MET A 186 0.01 -8.83 -9.05
N HIS A 187 -1.03 -9.68 -9.12
CA HIS A 187 -1.81 -9.83 -10.35
C HIS A 187 -2.52 -8.50 -10.71
N PRO A 188 -2.64 -8.10 -12.00
CA PRO A 188 -3.29 -6.86 -12.40
C PRO A 188 -4.69 -6.69 -11.82
N ALA A 189 -5.52 -7.73 -11.88
CA ALA A 189 -6.87 -7.73 -11.31
C ALA A 189 -6.89 -7.43 -9.79
N ASP A 190 -5.92 -7.98 -9.03
CA ASP A 190 -5.81 -7.70 -7.59
C ASP A 190 -5.44 -6.22 -7.31
N VAL A 191 -4.64 -5.62 -8.18
CA VAL A 191 -4.30 -4.19 -8.11
C VAL A 191 -5.51 -3.34 -8.48
N ALA A 192 -6.26 -3.73 -9.52
CA ALA A 192 -7.50 -3.07 -9.93
C ALA A 192 -8.52 -3.04 -8.79
N ASP A 193 -8.80 -4.17 -8.14
CA ASP A 193 -9.68 -4.27 -6.97
C ASP A 193 -9.31 -3.28 -5.84
N ILE A 194 -8.01 -3.04 -5.65
CA ILE A 194 -7.51 -2.07 -4.67
C ILE A 194 -7.76 -0.65 -5.14
N LEU A 195 -7.46 -0.36 -6.42
CA LEU A 195 -7.59 0.98 -7.00
C LEU A 195 -9.03 1.47 -7.03
N GLU A 196 -10.00 0.59 -7.25
CA GLU A 196 -11.44 0.90 -7.22
C GLU A 196 -11.93 1.36 -5.84
N GLN A 197 -11.25 0.95 -4.77
CA GLN A 197 -11.56 1.36 -3.39
C GLN A 197 -10.94 2.72 -3.02
N LEU A 198 -10.09 3.30 -3.90
CA LEU A 198 -9.41 4.57 -3.68
C LEU A 198 -10.23 5.75 -4.20
N ASP A 199 -10.02 6.93 -3.59
CA ASP A 199 -10.48 8.17 -4.23
C ASP A 199 -9.62 8.50 -5.48
N PRO A 200 -10.14 9.32 -6.44
CA PRO A 200 -9.44 9.58 -7.70
C PRO A 200 -8.00 10.08 -7.54
N LYS A 201 -7.73 10.93 -6.53
CA LYS A 201 -6.39 11.46 -6.29
C LYS A 201 -5.41 10.40 -5.79
N GLN A 202 -5.90 9.50 -4.95
CA GLN A 202 -5.10 8.38 -4.45
C GLN A 202 -4.82 7.38 -5.56
N ARG A 203 -5.82 7.11 -6.42
CA ARG A 203 -5.68 6.24 -7.59
C ARG A 203 -4.61 6.79 -8.55
N ALA A 204 -4.70 8.04 -8.95
CA ALA A 204 -3.72 8.69 -9.80
C ALA A 204 -2.29 8.69 -9.20
N GLU A 205 -2.16 8.77 -7.87
CA GLU A 205 -0.85 8.69 -7.22
C GLU A 205 -0.26 7.29 -7.29
N VAL A 206 -1.07 6.23 -7.19
CA VAL A 206 -0.60 4.84 -7.34
C VAL A 206 -0.12 4.57 -8.76
N PHE A 207 -0.84 5.02 -9.78
CA PHE A 207 -0.44 4.87 -11.19
C PHE A 207 0.93 5.47 -11.51
N LYS A 208 1.33 6.58 -10.89
CA LYS A 208 2.68 7.16 -11.07
C LYS A 208 3.81 6.24 -10.61
N HIS A 209 3.49 5.20 -9.89
CA HIS A 209 4.45 4.27 -9.33
C HIS A 209 4.46 2.90 -10.02
N LEU A 210 3.50 2.65 -10.89
CA LEU A 210 3.50 1.52 -11.82
C LEU A 210 4.31 1.90 -13.07
N ASP A 211 4.93 0.93 -13.71
CA ASP A 211 5.47 1.14 -15.06
C ASP A 211 4.33 1.16 -16.10
N ASP A 212 4.62 1.62 -17.30
CA ASP A 212 3.59 1.85 -18.32
C ASP A 212 2.89 0.54 -18.73
N ALA A 213 3.63 -0.56 -18.88
CA ALA A 213 3.07 -1.87 -19.25
C ALA A 213 2.13 -2.37 -18.13
N ARG A 214 2.57 -2.28 -16.89
CA ARG A 214 1.76 -2.69 -15.75
C ARG A 214 0.52 -1.81 -15.54
N SER A 215 0.65 -0.52 -15.81
CA SER A 215 -0.47 0.43 -15.79
C SER A 215 -1.52 0.06 -16.84
N ALA A 216 -1.09 -0.34 -18.03
CA ALA A 216 -1.97 -0.78 -19.10
C ALA A 216 -2.77 -2.02 -18.69
N GLU A 217 -2.11 -3.08 -18.19
CA GLU A 217 -2.76 -4.30 -17.69
C GLU A 217 -3.75 -4.01 -16.56
N VAL A 218 -3.39 -3.16 -15.60
CA VAL A 218 -4.26 -2.81 -14.47
C VAL A 218 -5.47 -2.00 -14.92
N ILE A 219 -5.33 -1.09 -15.90
CA ILE A 219 -6.46 -0.33 -16.43
C ILE A 219 -7.44 -1.26 -17.17
N ALA A 220 -6.95 -2.27 -17.91
CA ALA A 220 -7.78 -3.24 -18.58
C ALA A 220 -8.68 -4.04 -17.61
N GLU A 221 -8.21 -4.29 -16.39
CA GLU A 221 -8.91 -5.04 -15.35
C GLU A 221 -9.86 -4.18 -14.48
N LEU A 222 -9.84 -2.84 -14.60
CA LEU A 222 -10.76 -1.95 -13.87
C LEU A 222 -12.19 -2.08 -14.43
N GLU A 223 -13.21 -1.87 -13.57
CA GLU A 223 -14.60 -1.68 -14.04
C GLU A 223 -14.69 -0.43 -14.94
N ASP A 224 -15.60 -0.45 -15.94
CA ASP A 224 -15.74 0.56 -17.02
C ASP A 224 -15.77 2.01 -16.49
N GLU A 225 -16.48 2.24 -15.37
CA GLU A 225 -16.59 3.55 -14.74
C GLU A 225 -15.21 4.09 -14.29
N TYR A 226 -14.37 3.21 -13.72
CA TYR A 226 -13.04 3.58 -13.22
C TYR A 226 -12.00 3.67 -14.35
N GLN A 227 -12.17 2.93 -15.44
CA GLN A 227 -11.32 3.04 -16.63
C GLN A 227 -11.41 4.45 -17.22
N ALA A 228 -12.64 4.91 -17.49
CA ALA A 228 -12.89 6.23 -18.06
C ALA A 228 -12.35 7.36 -17.17
N GLU A 229 -12.62 7.29 -15.86
CA GLU A 229 -12.15 8.27 -14.88
C GLU A 229 -10.61 8.31 -14.81
N THR A 230 -9.97 7.15 -14.78
CA THR A 230 -8.52 7.03 -14.70
C THR A 230 -7.84 7.61 -15.94
N LEU A 231 -8.37 7.32 -17.14
CA LEU A 231 -7.84 7.86 -18.40
C LEU A 231 -8.02 9.38 -18.50
N ASP A 232 -9.08 9.94 -17.91
CA ASP A 232 -9.27 11.40 -17.85
C ASP A 232 -8.27 12.06 -16.89
N ASP A 233 -7.99 11.45 -15.76
CA ASP A 233 -7.05 11.96 -14.76
C ASP A 233 -5.59 11.94 -15.24
N LEU A 234 -5.20 10.94 -16.04
CA LEU A 234 -3.86 10.82 -16.63
C LEU A 234 -3.62 11.84 -17.76
N GLY A 235 -4.68 12.25 -18.44
CA GLY A 235 -4.62 13.16 -19.58
C GLY A 235 -4.33 12.46 -20.91
N ASP A 236 -4.70 13.12 -22.01
CA ASP A 236 -4.80 12.50 -23.36
C ASP A 236 -3.52 11.82 -23.86
N ARG A 237 -2.35 12.40 -23.59
CA ARG A 237 -1.08 11.87 -24.11
C ARG A 237 -0.65 10.60 -23.37
N GLU A 238 -0.77 10.59 -22.05
CA GLU A 238 -0.42 9.44 -21.20
C GLU A 238 -1.42 8.32 -21.42
N ALA A 239 -2.71 8.62 -21.36
CA ALA A 239 -3.79 7.70 -21.68
C ALA A 239 -3.63 7.02 -23.05
N SER A 240 -3.29 7.79 -24.08
CA SER A 240 -3.04 7.25 -25.43
C SER A 240 -1.81 6.32 -25.47
N GLY A 241 -0.76 6.63 -24.70
CA GLY A 241 0.43 5.79 -24.60
C GLY A 241 0.13 4.45 -23.91
N LEU A 242 -0.68 4.47 -22.86
CA LEU A 242 -1.08 3.25 -22.14
C LEU A 242 -2.02 2.37 -22.98
N LEU A 243 -3.03 2.96 -23.63
CA LEU A 243 -3.92 2.22 -24.55
C LEU A 243 -3.17 1.56 -25.71
N GLY A 244 -2.06 2.15 -26.17
CA GLY A 244 -1.22 1.55 -27.20
C GLY A 244 -0.31 0.42 -26.69
N GLN A 245 -0.25 0.19 -25.38
CA GLN A 245 0.47 -0.93 -24.76
C GLN A 245 -0.47 -2.06 -24.29
N MET A 246 -1.80 -1.84 -24.36
CA MET A 246 -2.79 -2.87 -24.05
C MET A 246 -2.96 -3.85 -25.21
N ASP A 247 -3.58 -4.97 -24.92
CA ASP A 247 -4.10 -5.83 -25.97
C ASP A 247 -5.12 -5.06 -26.82
N PRO A 248 -5.10 -5.18 -28.15
CA PRO A 248 -5.93 -4.36 -29.02
C PRO A 248 -7.42 -4.49 -28.80
N ASP A 249 -7.92 -5.64 -28.35
CA ASP A 249 -9.31 -5.89 -27.98
C ASP A 249 -9.68 -5.16 -26.69
N ASP A 250 -8.87 -5.23 -25.64
CA ASP A 250 -9.10 -4.48 -24.39
C ASP A 250 -9.10 -2.96 -24.65
N ALA A 251 -8.13 -2.47 -25.42
CA ALA A 251 -8.08 -1.07 -25.80
C ALA A 251 -9.29 -0.65 -26.65
N ALA A 252 -9.82 -1.54 -27.54
CA ALA A 252 -11.00 -1.27 -28.34
C ALA A 252 -12.26 -1.20 -27.47
N ASP A 253 -12.39 -2.07 -26.46
CA ASP A 253 -13.51 -2.07 -25.54
C ASP A 253 -13.55 -0.79 -24.71
N ILE A 254 -12.43 -0.39 -24.13
CA ILE A 254 -12.32 0.87 -23.39
C ILE A 254 -12.65 2.07 -24.30
N ILE A 255 -12.07 2.14 -25.50
CA ILE A 255 -12.31 3.25 -26.44
C ILE A 255 -13.76 3.33 -26.90
N ARG A 256 -14.45 2.20 -27.03
CA ARG A 256 -15.86 2.11 -27.41
C ARG A 256 -16.77 2.79 -26.40
N ASP A 257 -16.45 2.71 -25.12
CA ASP A 257 -17.23 3.29 -24.02
C ASP A 257 -16.95 4.78 -23.79
N LEU A 258 -15.88 5.31 -24.41
CA LEU A 258 -15.55 6.71 -24.30
C LEU A 258 -16.40 7.61 -25.22
N PRO A 259 -16.61 8.89 -24.85
CA PRO A 259 -17.21 9.88 -25.77
C PRO A 259 -16.42 9.97 -27.07
N TYR A 260 -17.12 10.04 -28.22
CA TYR A 260 -16.52 10.04 -29.56
C TYR A 260 -15.34 11.01 -29.73
N GLU A 261 -15.46 12.24 -29.21
CA GLU A 261 -14.40 13.25 -29.31
C GLU A 261 -13.12 12.85 -28.53
N LYS A 262 -13.30 12.19 -27.40
CA LYS A 262 -12.19 11.67 -26.57
C LYS A 262 -11.55 10.49 -27.27
N ALA A 263 -12.33 9.51 -27.70
CA ALA A 263 -11.88 8.32 -28.44
C ALA A 263 -11.04 8.71 -29.67
N GLU A 264 -11.52 9.63 -30.51
CA GLU A 264 -10.79 10.10 -31.69
C GLU A 264 -9.52 10.91 -31.32
N THR A 265 -9.50 11.57 -30.18
CA THR A 265 -8.30 12.27 -29.69
C THR A 265 -7.24 11.28 -29.28
N LEU A 266 -7.59 10.25 -28.51
CA LEU A 266 -6.69 9.21 -28.08
C LEU A 266 -6.12 8.41 -29.25
N LEU A 267 -6.97 7.96 -30.19
CA LEU A 267 -6.55 7.26 -31.40
C LEU A 267 -5.66 8.09 -32.33
N ARG A 268 -5.74 9.42 -32.33
CA ARG A 268 -4.83 10.29 -33.08
C ARG A 268 -3.47 10.47 -32.43
N LEU A 269 -3.40 10.39 -31.10
CA LEU A 269 -2.17 10.52 -30.33
C LEU A 269 -1.37 9.22 -30.28
N MET A 270 -2.05 8.10 -30.49
CA MET A 270 -1.51 6.74 -30.53
C MET A 270 -0.64 6.52 -31.78
N GLY A 271 0.16 5.47 -31.79
CA GLY A 271 0.91 5.00 -32.96
C GLY A 271 -0.02 4.67 -34.13
N VAL A 272 0.46 4.86 -35.37
CA VAL A 272 -0.36 4.63 -36.58
C VAL A 272 -0.79 3.17 -36.68
N GLU A 273 0.08 2.24 -36.30
CA GLU A 273 -0.15 0.79 -36.37
C GLU A 273 -1.18 0.37 -35.32
N ASP A 274 -0.98 0.74 -34.05
CA ASP A 274 -1.87 0.44 -32.92
C ASP A 274 -3.27 1.03 -33.14
N ALA A 275 -3.33 2.31 -33.57
CA ALA A 275 -4.63 2.95 -33.86
C ALA A 275 -5.36 2.28 -35.04
N ALA A 276 -4.66 1.73 -36.03
CA ALA A 276 -5.28 1.03 -37.15
C ALA A 276 -5.86 -0.31 -36.71
N GLU A 277 -5.16 -1.03 -35.84
CA GLU A 277 -5.60 -2.30 -35.29
C GLU A 277 -6.86 -2.14 -34.42
N ILE A 278 -6.83 -1.21 -33.47
CA ILE A 278 -7.97 -0.88 -32.62
C ILE A 278 -9.18 -0.43 -33.46
N ARG A 279 -8.98 0.46 -34.47
CA ARG A 279 -10.07 0.87 -35.37
C ARG A 279 -10.68 -0.29 -36.16
N SER A 280 -9.89 -1.30 -36.49
CA SER A 280 -10.39 -2.52 -37.13
C SER A 280 -11.35 -3.28 -36.22
N LEU A 281 -11.04 -3.39 -34.93
CA LEU A 281 -11.89 -4.05 -33.94
C LEU A 281 -13.15 -3.22 -33.63
N LEU A 282 -13.04 -1.91 -33.52
CA LEU A 282 -14.19 -1.00 -33.36
C LEU A 282 -15.20 -1.06 -34.50
N GLY A 283 -14.82 -1.60 -35.66
CA GLY A 283 -15.72 -1.85 -36.79
C GLY A 283 -16.73 -2.98 -36.58
N TYR A 284 -16.50 -3.84 -35.59
CA TYR A 284 -17.41 -4.93 -35.24
C TYR A 284 -18.36 -4.52 -34.11
N LYS A 285 -19.51 -5.20 -34.01
CA LYS A 285 -20.42 -5.04 -32.88
C LYS A 285 -19.95 -5.89 -31.69
N ASP A 286 -20.13 -5.40 -30.48
CA ASP A 286 -19.65 -6.02 -29.24
C ASP A 286 -20.15 -7.47 -29.05
N ASP A 287 -21.41 -7.77 -29.41
CA ASP A 287 -22.05 -9.06 -29.27
C ASP A 287 -21.77 -10.02 -30.43
N THR A 288 -20.79 -9.74 -31.28
CA THR A 288 -20.39 -10.58 -32.41
C THR A 288 -19.03 -11.24 -32.18
N ALA A 289 -18.75 -12.32 -32.89
CA ALA A 289 -17.45 -12.99 -32.82
C ALA A 289 -16.28 -12.03 -33.16
N GLY A 290 -16.49 -11.06 -34.05
CA GLY A 290 -15.51 -10.05 -34.38
C GLY A 290 -15.31 -8.98 -33.29
N GLY A 291 -16.33 -8.70 -32.48
CA GLY A 291 -16.24 -7.79 -31.34
C GLY A 291 -15.60 -8.42 -30.10
N MET A 292 -15.59 -9.75 -30.03
CA MET A 292 -15.04 -10.51 -28.89
C MET A 292 -13.71 -11.20 -29.21
N MET A 293 -13.11 -10.94 -30.39
CA MET A 293 -11.87 -11.61 -30.81
C MET A 293 -10.66 -10.76 -30.46
N THR A 294 -9.56 -11.42 -30.09
CA THR A 294 -8.22 -10.81 -30.17
C THR A 294 -7.66 -10.91 -31.59
N THR A 295 -6.83 -9.96 -31.98
CA THR A 295 -6.02 -10.00 -33.21
C THR A 295 -4.65 -10.61 -32.98
N GLN A 296 -4.27 -10.78 -31.72
CA GLN A 296 -3.00 -11.37 -31.32
C GLN A 296 -3.11 -12.88 -31.18
N PHE A 297 -2.71 -13.61 -32.21
CA PHE A 297 -2.69 -15.08 -32.20
C PHE A 297 -1.55 -15.66 -33.04
N VAL A 298 -1.08 -16.83 -32.65
CA VAL A 298 -0.04 -17.56 -33.38
C VAL A 298 -0.69 -18.50 -34.39
N ALA A 299 -0.47 -18.25 -35.68
CA ALA A 299 -0.96 -19.12 -36.76
C ALA A 299 0.16 -20.01 -37.30
N MET A 300 -0.09 -21.32 -37.35
CA MET A 300 0.80 -22.31 -37.96
C MET A 300 0.19 -22.87 -39.22
N LYS A 301 1.04 -23.25 -40.19
CA LYS A 301 0.59 -23.91 -41.40
C LYS A 301 0.45 -25.40 -41.14
N GLU A 302 -0.46 -26.06 -41.88
CA GLU A 302 -0.63 -27.54 -41.83
C GLU A 302 0.66 -28.32 -42.14
N THR A 303 1.60 -27.70 -42.86
CA THR A 303 2.88 -28.26 -43.22
C THR A 303 3.97 -28.10 -42.15
N ASP A 304 3.75 -27.27 -41.16
CA ASP A 304 4.73 -26.99 -40.11
C ASP A 304 4.83 -28.15 -39.13
N THR A 305 6.03 -28.41 -38.67
CA THR A 305 6.26 -29.50 -37.70
C THR A 305 6.06 -29.00 -36.26
N VAL A 306 5.95 -29.92 -35.32
CA VAL A 306 5.92 -29.60 -33.87
C VAL A 306 7.19 -28.84 -33.47
N LEU A 307 8.32 -29.13 -34.09
CA LEU A 307 9.57 -28.46 -33.81
C LEU A 307 9.51 -26.97 -34.25
N ASP A 308 8.99 -26.72 -35.45
CA ASP A 308 8.80 -25.37 -35.98
C ASP A 308 7.87 -24.56 -35.04
N THR A 309 6.79 -25.17 -34.57
CA THR A 309 5.85 -24.56 -33.60
C THR A 309 6.57 -24.18 -32.30
N VAL A 310 7.38 -25.10 -31.74
CA VAL A 310 8.15 -24.83 -30.51
C VAL A 310 9.16 -23.73 -30.71
N GLU A 311 9.79 -23.62 -31.89
CA GLU A 311 10.73 -22.55 -32.21
C GLU A 311 10.01 -21.19 -32.30
N VAL A 312 8.84 -21.14 -32.94
CA VAL A 312 8.01 -19.92 -32.99
C VAL A 312 7.57 -19.48 -31.59
N LEU A 313 7.01 -20.40 -30.79
CA LEU A 313 6.58 -20.10 -29.42
C LEU A 313 7.73 -19.62 -28.50
N ARG A 314 8.94 -20.14 -28.71
CA ARG A 314 10.13 -19.68 -27.96
C ARG A 314 10.64 -18.30 -28.36
N ALA A 315 10.26 -17.87 -29.57
CA ALA A 315 10.65 -16.54 -30.09
C ALA A 315 9.64 -15.45 -29.73
N LEU A 316 8.46 -15.85 -29.19
CA LEU A 316 7.47 -14.91 -28.67
C LEU A 316 7.94 -14.35 -27.32
N ASP A 317 7.52 -13.14 -27.01
CA ASP A 317 7.73 -12.51 -25.71
C ASP A 317 7.01 -13.28 -24.62
N GLU A 318 7.48 -13.21 -23.38
CA GLU A 318 6.83 -13.87 -22.24
C GLU A 318 5.42 -13.32 -21.99
N ASP A 319 5.14 -12.11 -22.47
CA ASP A 319 3.86 -11.39 -22.32
C ASP A 319 2.89 -11.61 -23.51
N PHE A 320 3.16 -12.58 -24.41
CA PHE A 320 2.23 -12.89 -25.50
C PHE A 320 1.03 -13.66 -24.94
N PRO A 321 -0.26 -13.25 -25.22
CA PRO A 321 -1.46 -13.81 -24.66
C PRO A 321 -1.71 -15.29 -24.99
#